data_0891e678d7a95b1b14671ce30b0824f3
#
_entry.id   0891e678d7a95b1b14671ce30b0824f3
#
_cell.length_a   1.000
_cell.length_b   1.000
_cell.length_c   1.000
_cell.angle_alpha   90.00
_cell.angle_beta   90.00
_cell.angle_gamma   90.00
#
_symmetry.space_group_name_H-M   'P 1'
#
loop_
_entity.id
_entity.type
_entity.pdbx_description
1 polymer ?
#
loop_
_entity_poly.entity_id
_entity_poly.type
_entity_poly.pdbx_seq_one_letter_code
_entity_poly.pdbx_strand_id
1 'polypeptide(L)'
;MGSVSYLEGFAEPYGNQSFFTFFSTFGAYNQRAEASAETTILALIFITSLVGNVTVLLIVFTTSYMRSTTCLLVTNLAVLDIVFTLNIPAVVITRWSGSWILGKGLCKITLFNMSLCGFCSVLTMALISLDRARHILPPHVRAIRTRSQLFLSICVTWMLSCLGALPLCIYFQVKTFTFSGEEVHICTILWPTRGTSWSWLVVIFLGMLVVPSTVLTLNYRRIYKVARDSRIRVRQNVEPARLNGGIRISFKEFRLVKMLIILVISLYIMWVPIYIMLWLIEADRELVNVYNWKPFLSSRAFLWVSTVTLTNSAINPVLYGVLNTQFRRGFKRYFCCLLRANADSATDETATNDQNDERYGVERQQGGVDGAVTAGGPAPDFGGHEGVRPAATTIARSSGGDRGNGALPSSHRGAISCRL
;
A
#
# COMPACT_ATOMS: atom_id res chain seq x y z
N MET A 1 -10.89 -14.63 34.84
CA MET A 1 -10.90 -13.18 35.11
C MET A 1 -11.06 -12.47 33.76
N GLY A 2 -12.07 -11.59 33.62
CA GLY A 2 -12.27 -10.82 32.40
C GLY A 2 -11.18 -9.75 32.25
N SER A 3 -10.83 -9.38 30.98
CA SER A 3 -9.92 -8.27 30.73
C SER A 3 -10.57 -6.97 31.20
N VAL A 4 -9.79 -6.11 31.86
CA VAL A 4 -10.23 -4.78 32.28
C VAL A 4 -10.12 -3.86 31.05
N SER A 5 -11.25 -3.26 30.64
CA SER A 5 -11.34 -2.36 29.48
C SER A 5 -11.39 -0.89 29.87
N TYR A 6 -11.66 -0.62 31.15
CA TYR A 6 -11.65 0.70 31.75
C TYR A 6 -10.78 0.72 32.99
N LEU A 7 -9.98 1.77 33.12
CA LEU A 7 -9.25 2.06 34.34
C LEU A 7 -9.97 3.19 35.10
N GLU A 8 -10.29 2.95 36.35
CA GLU A 8 -10.95 3.91 37.21
C GLU A 8 -9.93 4.79 37.91
N GLY A 9 -10.14 6.09 37.86
CA GLY A 9 -9.35 7.05 38.65
C GLY A 9 -9.98 7.22 40.05
N PHE A 10 -9.36 6.62 41.07
CA PHE A 10 -9.85 6.73 42.44
C PHE A 10 -9.26 7.89 43.24
N ALA A 11 -8.36 8.69 42.63
CA ALA A 11 -7.67 9.78 43.30
C ALA A 11 -7.73 11.08 42.50
N GLU A 12 -7.65 12.24 43.19
CA GLU A 12 -7.42 13.52 42.59
C GLU A 12 -6.28 13.43 41.53
N PRO A 13 -6.42 14.00 40.31
CA PRO A 13 -7.47 14.94 39.93
C PRO A 13 -8.63 14.33 39.09
N TYR A 14 -8.78 12.98 39.05
CA TYR A 14 -9.67 12.30 38.09
C TYR A 14 -11.06 11.96 38.61
N GLY A 15 -11.29 12.02 39.91
CA GLY A 15 -12.56 11.62 40.52
C GLY A 15 -12.94 10.17 40.17
N ASN A 16 -14.23 9.83 40.22
CA ASN A 16 -14.75 8.50 39.82
C ASN A 16 -15.01 8.38 38.34
N GLN A 17 -14.06 8.81 37.46
CA GLN A 17 -14.21 8.66 36.03
C GLN A 17 -13.48 7.43 35.52
N SER A 18 -14.12 6.69 34.63
CA SER A 18 -13.55 5.53 33.92
C SER A 18 -13.06 5.89 32.55
N PHE A 19 -11.89 5.39 32.17
CA PHE A 19 -11.21 5.70 30.92
C PHE A 19 -11.02 4.45 30.08
N PHE A 20 -11.48 4.48 28.84
CA PHE A 20 -11.34 3.36 27.92
C PHE A 20 -9.89 3.19 27.46
N THR A 21 -9.40 1.94 27.51
CA THR A 21 -8.04 1.59 27.10
C THR A 21 -8.01 1.15 25.64
N PHE A 22 -7.67 2.06 24.71
CA PHE A 22 -7.73 1.81 23.27
C PHE A 22 -6.72 0.76 22.79
N PHE A 23 -5.48 0.83 23.24
CA PHE A 23 -4.39 -0.01 22.70
C PHE A 23 -3.82 -1.01 23.71
N SER A 24 -4.29 -0.98 24.97
CA SER A 24 -3.79 -1.85 26.03
C SER A 24 -4.91 -2.73 26.56
N THR A 25 -4.58 -3.96 26.95
CA THR A 25 -5.50 -4.86 27.65
C THR A 25 -4.87 -5.23 28.97
N PHE A 26 -5.61 -5.03 30.08
CA PHE A 26 -5.14 -5.33 31.43
C PHE A 26 -5.83 -6.57 31.96
N GLY A 27 -5.14 -7.37 32.83
CA GLY A 27 -5.70 -8.54 33.47
C GLY A 27 -6.01 -9.74 32.57
N ALA A 28 -5.53 -9.76 31.34
CA ALA A 28 -5.76 -10.89 30.44
C ALA A 28 -4.85 -12.08 30.78
N TYR A 29 -5.42 -13.29 30.85
CA TYR A 29 -4.71 -14.53 31.23
C TYR A 29 -3.55 -14.87 30.25
N ASN A 30 -3.69 -14.61 28.97
CA ASN A 30 -2.70 -14.93 27.92
C ASN A 30 -2.22 -13.68 27.15
N GLN A 31 -1.98 -12.58 27.84
CA GLN A 31 -1.64 -11.30 27.21
C GLN A 31 -0.48 -11.38 26.21
N ARG A 32 0.59 -12.14 26.53
CA ARG A 32 1.76 -12.30 25.64
C ARG A 32 1.44 -13.12 24.38
N ALA A 33 0.66 -14.19 24.51
CA ALA A 33 0.28 -15.00 23.34
C ALA A 33 -0.63 -14.22 22.39
N GLU A 34 -1.59 -13.45 22.94
CA GLU A 34 -2.45 -12.56 22.14
C GLU A 34 -1.63 -11.47 21.45
N ALA A 35 -0.73 -10.80 22.17
CA ALA A 35 0.16 -9.79 21.61
C ALA A 35 1.05 -10.36 20.50
N SER A 36 1.54 -11.60 20.61
CA SER A 36 2.33 -12.26 19.56
C SER A 36 1.51 -12.51 18.30
N ALA A 37 0.30 -13.04 18.43
CA ALA A 37 -0.59 -13.30 17.29
C ALA A 37 -0.97 -12.00 16.56
N GLU A 38 -1.37 -10.97 17.33
CA GLU A 38 -1.71 -9.65 16.79
C GLU A 38 -0.52 -8.99 16.10
N THR A 39 0.67 -9.03 16.71
CA THR A 39 1.90 -8.48 16.14
C THR A 39 2.27 -9.16 14.84
N THR A 40 2.12 -10.48 14.75
CA THR A 40 2.39 -11.22 13.50
C THR A 40 1.47 -10.75 12.38
N ILE A 41 0.17 -10.61 12.66
CA ILE A 41 -0.80 -10.11 11.67
C ILE A 41 -0.47 -8.66 11.28
N LEU A 42 -0.19 -7.80 12.25
CA LEU A 42 0.16 -6.40 12.01
C LEU A 42 1.46 -6.26 11.22
N ALA A 43 2.47 -7.11 11.46
CA ALA A 43 3.71 -7.13 10.69
C ALA A 43 3.47 -7.53 9.23
N LEU A 44 2.61 -8.52 8.97
CA LEU A 44 2.22 -8.89 7.62
C LEU A 44 1.48 -7.76 6.90
N ILE A 45 0.55 -7.08 7.59
CA ILE A 45 -0.14 -5.91 7.06
C ILE A 45 0.86 -4.79 6.76
N PHE A 46 1.79 -4.50 7.67
CA PHE A 46 2.80 -3.46 7.52
C PHE A 46 3.67 -3.69 6.28
N ILE A 47 4.23 -4.90 6.15
CA ILE A 47 5.11 -5.26 5.02
C ILE A 47 4.33 -5.21 3.71
N THR A 48 3.15 -5.83 3.66
CA THR A 48 2.32 -5.89 2.44
C THR A 48 1.88 -4.49 2.00
N SER A 49 1.46 -3.66 2.95
CA SER A 49 1.05 -2.29 2.68
C SER A 49 2.22 -1.44 2.19
N LEU A 50 3.35 -1.45 2.91
CA LEU A 50 4.50 -0.62 2.56
C LEU A 50 5.07 -1.01 1.20
N VAL A 51 5.38 -2.29 0.98
CA VAL A 51 5.93 -2.79 -0.29
C VAL A 51 4.93 -2.57 -1.43
N GLY A 52 3.66 -2.88 -1.21
CA GLY A 52 2.63 -2.73 -2.23
C GLY A 52 2.41 -1.29 -2.66
N ASN A 53 2.26 -0.35 -1.72
CA ASN A 53 1.98 1.05 -2.04
C ASN A 53 3.22 1.77 -2.59
N VAL A 54 4.43 1.48 -2.09
CA VAL A 54 5.68 1.98 -2.69
C VAL A 54 5.80 1.49 -4.14
N THR A 55 5.49 0.21 -4.42
CA THR A 55 5.50 -0.32 -5.79
C THR A 55 4.47 0.38 -6.68
N VAL A 56 3.27 0.69 -6.16
CA VAL A 56 2.27 1.48 -6.89
C VAL A 56 2.81 2.85 -7.26
N LEU A 57 3.45 3.56 -6.31
CA LEU A 57 4.08 4.86 -6.58
C LEU A 57 5.17 4.75 -7.66
N LEU A 58 6.07 3.78 -7.53
CA LEU A 58 7.13 3.54 -8.51
C LEU A 58 6.57 3.30 -9.93
N ILE A 59 5.53 2.45 -10.06
CA ILE A 59 4.86 2.19 -11.35
C ILE A 59 4.29 3.47 -11.94
N VAL A 60 3.61 4.30 -11.15
CA VAL A 60 3.00 5.54 -11.63
C VAL A 60 4.05 6.56 -12.06
N PHE A 61 5.12 6.74 -11.30
CA PHE A 61 6.16 7.72 -11.61
C PHE A 61 7.05 7.32 -12.80
N THR A 62 7.37 6.03 -12.94
CA THR A 62 8.26 5.54 -14.00
C THR A 62 7.55 5.28 -15.32
N THR A 63 6.20 5.20 -15.33
CA THR A 63 5.44 4.82 -16.51
C THR A 63 4.71 6.01 -17.13
N SER A 64 5.22 6.54 -18.24
CA SER A 64 4.75 7.78 -18.88
C SER A 64 3.25 7.78 -19.24
N TYR A 65 2.68 6.63 -19.65
CA TYR A 65 1.26 6.53 -19.99
C TYR A 65 0.34 6.52 -18.74
N MET A 66 0.89 6.44 -17.54
CA MET A 66 0.14 6.47 -16.27
C MET A 66 -0.05 7.89 -15.70
N ARG A 67 0.19 8.94 -16.46
CA ARG A 67 0.02 10.35 -16.02
C ARG A 67 -1.41 10.87 -16.17
N SER A 68 -2.42 10.00 -16.03
CA SER A 68 -3.84 10.40 -16.09
C SER A 68 -4.31 10.99 -14.74
N THR A 69 -5.46 11.70 -14.77
CA THR A 69 -6.12 12.25 -13.57
C THR A 69 -6.42 11.17 -12.54
N THR A 70 -6.84 10.00 -12.98
CA THR A 70 -7.09 8.85 -12.09
C THR A 70 -5.83 8.34 -11.43
N CYS A 71 -4.71 8.30 -12.14
CA CYS A 71 -3.44 7.87 -11.55
C CYS A 71 -2.97 8.83 -10.46
N LEU A 72 -3.23 10.13 -10.57
CA LEU A 72 -2.95 11.09 -9.51
C LEU A 72 -3.76 10.79 -8.24
N LEU A 73 -5.04 10.42 -8.38
CA LEU A 73 -5.88 10.02 -7.25
C LEU A 73 -5.42 8.68 -6.62
N VAL A 74 -4.98 7.73 -7.45
CA VAL A 74 -4.39 6.47 -6.97
C VAL A 74 -3.07 6.73 -6.24
N THR A 75 -2.25 7.66 -6.73
CA THR A 75 -1.03 8.13 -6.04
C THR A 75 -1.37 8.70 -4.66
N ASN A 76 -2.40 9.55 -4.58
CA ASN A 76 -2.86 10.10 -3.31
C ASN A 76 -3.28 9.00 -2.33
N LEU A 77 -4.03 7.98 -2.79
CA LEU A 77 -4.38 6.83 -1.95
C LEU A 77 -3.14 6.05 -1.48
N ALA A 78 -2.18 5.79 -2.37
CA ALA A 78 -0.96 5.07 -2.00
C ALA A 78 -0.14 5.83 -0.95
N VAL A 79 -0.07 7.17 -1.04
CA VAL A 79 0.56 8.01 -0.01
C VAL A 79 -0.19 7.91 1.32
N LEU A 80 -1.52 8.02 1.30
CA LEU A 80 -2.36 7.88 2.50
C LEU A 80 -2.18 6.51 3.16
N ASP A 81 -2.14 5.44 2.36
CA ASP A 81 -1.95 4.07 2.86
C ASP A 81 -0.57 3.89 3.51
N ILE A 82 0.50 4.46 2.95
CA ILE A 82 1.83 4.46 3.57
C ILE A 82 1.81 5.20 4.89
N VAL A 83 1.27 6.44 4.91
CA VAL A 83 1.19 7.27 6.11
C VAL A 83 0.34 6.60 7.20
N PHE A 84 -0.77 5.95 6.82
CA PHE A 84 -1.61 5.17 7.72
C PHE A 84 -0.88 3.97 8.32
N THR A 85 -0.12 3.24 7.49
CA THR A 85 0.67 2.07 7.88
C THR A 85 1.74 2.40 8.93
N LEU A 86 2.30 3.61 8.92
CA LEU A 86 3.31 4.05 9.89
C LEU A 86 2.79 4.14 11.34
N ASN A 87 1.48 4.02 11.57
CA ASN A 87 0.92 3.92 12.93
C ASN A 87 1.07 2.50 13.53
N ILE A 88 1.26 1.46 12.71
CA ILE A 88 1.36 0.07 13.18
C ILE A 88 2.46 -0.14 14.22
N PRO A 89 3.69 0.38 14.07
CA PRO A 89 4.74 0.24 15.10
C PRO A 89 4.31 0.76 16.48
N ALA A 90 3.59 1.89 16.53
CA ALA A 90 3.13 2.44 17.81
C ALA A 90 2.12 1.52 18.50
N VAL A 91 1.20 0.92 17.73
CA VAL A 91 0.25 -0.07 18.23
C VAL A 91 0.98 -1.31 18.76
N VAL A 92 1.93 -1.85 17.99
CA VAL A 92 2.71 -3.04 18.37
C VAL A 92 3.50 -2.80 19.66
N ILE A 93 4.23 -1.68 19.77
CA ILE A 93 5.00 -1.32 20.97
C ILE A 93 4.10 -1.27 22.18
N THR A 94 2.92 -0.63 22.07
CA THR A 94 1.97 -0.53 23.19
C THR A 94 1.40 -1.89 23.59
N ARG A 95 1.18 -2.79 22.62
CA ARG A 95 0.71 -4.16 22.88
C ARG A 95 1.72 -4.99 23.67
N TRP A 96 3.01 -4.86 23.33
CA TRP A 96 4.08 -5.59 24.00
C TRP A 96 4.43 -5.03 25.38
N SER A 97 4.43 -3.70 25.52
CA SER A 97 4.72 -3.06 26.81
C SER A 97 3.55 -3.11 27.79
N GLY A 98 2.32 -3.36 27.29
CA GLY A 98 1.10 -3.26 28.09
C GLY A 98 0.75 -1.83 28.54
N SER A 99 1.60 -0.86 28.23
CA SER A 99 1.50 0.54 28.64
C SER A 99 1.89 1.45 27.50
N TRP A 100 1.32 2.67 27.42
CA TRP A 100 1.69 3.66 26.42
C TRP A 100 3.00 4.36 26.80
N ILE A 101 4.13 3.86 26.33
CA ILE A 101 5.46 4.39 26.63
C ILE A 101 5.97 5.44 25.65
N LEU A 102 5.20 5.73 24.58
CA LEU A 102 5.61 6.56 23.45
C LEU A 102 5.43 8.07 23.69
N GLY A 103 4.98 8.47 24.87
CA GLY A 103 4.83 9.86 25.27
C GLY A 103 3.58 10.55 24.72
N LYS A 104 3.36 11.80 25.17
CA LYS A 104 2.14 12.58 24.91
C LYS A 104 1.99 12.97 23.43
N GLY A 105 3.10 13.30 22.75
CA GLY A 105 3.09 13.74 21.34
C GLY A 105 2.62 12.63 20.41
N LEU A 106 3.20 11.44 20.53
CA LEU A 106 2.82 10.30 19.69
C LEU A 106 1.40 9.81 19.97
N CYS A 107 0.89 9.90 21.22
CA CYS A 107 -0.50 9.59 21.52
C CYS A 107 -1.47 10.45 20.69
N LYS A 108 -1.23 11.76 20.62
CA LYS A 108 -2.06 12.69 19.86
C LYS A 108 -1.91 12.47 18.34
N ILE A 109 -0.67 12.34 17.86
CA ILE A 109 -0.36 12.23 16.43
C ILE A 109 -0.87 10.91 15.87
N THR A 110 -0.74 9.79 16.57
CA THR A 110 -1.15 8.47 16.09
C THR A 110 -2.65 8.44 15.79
N LEU A 111 -3.49 8.84 16.74
CA LEU A 111 -4.95 8.82 16.55
C LEU A 111 -5.42 9.87 15.53
N PHE A 112 -4.83 11.06 15.57
CA PHE A 112 -5.06 12.08 14.56
C PHE A 112 -4.73 11.57 13.16
N ASN A 113 -3.54 10.99 12.97
CA ASN A 113 -3.06 10.50 11.69
C ASN A 113 -3.91 9.32 11.16
N MET A 114 -4.28 8.37 12.03
CA MET A 114 -5.17 7.27 11.67
C MET A 114 -6.51 7.80 11.13
N SER A 115 -7.11 8.77 11.81
CA SER A 115 -8.39 9.35 11.42
C SER A 115 -8.27 10.23 10.16
N LEU A 116 -7.22 11.05 10.08
CA LEU A 116 -6.91 11.88 8.90
C LEU A 116 -6.82 11.03 7.64
N CYS A 117 -6.00 9.97 7.68
CA CYS A 117 -5.82 9.07 6.54
C CYS A 117 -7.13 8.37 6.16
N GLY A 118 -7.91 7.92 7.15
CA GLY A 118 -9.20 7.30 6.92
C GLY A 118 -10.20 8.24 6.23
N PHE A 119 -10.37 9.43 6.77
CA PHE A 119 -11.30 10.42 6.20
C PHE A 119 -10.86 10.82 4.79
N CYS A 120 -9.57 11.09 4.60
CA CYS A 120 -9.03 11.46 3.31
C CYS A 120 -9.17 10.33 2.27
N SER A 121 -9.02 9.06 2.68
CA SER A 121 -9.22 7.91 1.79
C SER A 121 -10.67 7.78 1.33
N VAL A 122 -11.65 7.95 2.23
CA VAL A 122 -13.08 7.92 1.89
C VAL A 122 -13.43 9.04 0.89
N LEU A 123 -12.99 10.28 1.16
CA LEU A 123 -13.21 11.42 0.27
C LEU A 123 -12.49 11.25 -1.07
N THR A 124 -11.28 10.69 -1.08
CA THR A 124 -10.54 10.40 -2.32
C THR A 124 -11.26 9.35 -3.16
N MET A 125 -11.85 8.31 -2.56
CA MET A 125 -12.69 7.34 -3.27
C MET A 125 -13.93 7.99 -3.89
N ALA A 126 -14.56 8.94 -3.20
CA ALA A 126 -15.65 9.73 -3.77
C ALA A 126 -15.18 10.56 -4.97
N LEU A 127 -13.99 11.19 -4.90
CA LEU A 127 -13.39 11.89 -6.04
C LEU A 127 -13.09 10.97 -7.22
N ILE A 128 -12.57 9.75 -6.98
CA ILE A 128 -12.34 8.76 -8.02
C ILE A 128 -13.65 8.38 -8.71
N SER A 129 -14.74 8.20 -7.94
CA SER A 129 -16.05 7.89 -8.52
C SER A 129 -16.58 9.01 -9.39
N LEU A 130 -16.42 10.27 -8.97
CA LEU A 130 -16.77 11.46 -9.75
C LEU A 130 -15.93 11.59 -11.03
N ASP A 131 -14.62 11.33 -10.95
CA ASP A 131 -13.72 11.33 -12.10
C ASP A 131 -14.16 10.27 -13.12
N ARG A 132 -14.48 9.05 -12.67
CA ARG A 132 -14.97 7.98 -13.54
C ARG A 132 -16.34 8.28 -14.14
N ALA A 133 -17.28 8.80 -13.36
CA ALA A 133 -18.59 9.19 -13.86
C ALA A 133 -18.46 10.21 -15.00
N ARG A 134 -17.58 11.20 -14.86
CA ARG A 134 -17.32 12.21 -15.90
C ARG A 134 -16.71 11.62 -17.18
N HIS A 135 -15.86 10.61 -17.07
CA HIS A 135 -15.26 9.96 -18.25
C HIS A 135 -16.28 9.12 -19.04
N ILE A 136 -17.25 8.54 -18.36
CA ILE A 136 -18.20 7.59 -18.92
C ILE A 136 -19.49 8.28 -19.38
N LEU A 137 -19.88 9.39 -18.74
CA LEU A 137 -21.12 10.12 -19.06
C LEU A 137 -20.97 10.98 -20.33
N PRO A 138 -22.11 11.34 -21.00
CA PRO A 138 -22.10 12.14 -22.22
C PRO A 138 -21.39 13.48 -22.08
N PRO A 139 -20.82 14.05 -23.15
CA PRO A 139 -20.06 15.32 -23.11
C PRO A 139 -20.81 16.50 -22.52
N HIS A 140 -22.13 16.58 -22.72
CA HIS A 140 -22.97 17.65 -22.17
C HIS A 140 -23.13 17.60 -20.64
N VAL A 141 -22.79 16.46 -20.02
CA VAL A 141 -22.78 16.28 -18.54
C VAL A 141 -21.37 16.44 -17.98
N ARG A 142 -20.35 16.49 -18.86
CA ARG A 142 -18.95 16.59 -18.46
C ARG A 142 -18.61 18.02 -18.04
N ALA A 143 -18.41 18.26 -16.76
CA ALA A 143 -17.64 19.44 -16.36
C ALA A 143 -16.18 19.20 -16.75
N ILE A 144 -15.62 20.11 -17.56
CA ILE A 144 -14.19 20.08 -17.92
C ILE A 144 -13.38 20.21 -16.64
N ARG A 145 -12.65 19.15 -16.27
CA ARG A 145 -11.79 19.20 -15.09
C ARG A 145 -10.34 19.29 -15.52
N THR A 146 -9.73 20.45 -15.25
CA THR A 146 -8.30 20.66 -15.46
C THR A 146 -7.50 19.94 -14.36
N ARG A 147 -6.21 19.69 -14.61
CA ARG A 147 -5.30 19.15 -13.57
C ARG A 147 -5.28 20.03 -12.33
N SER A 148 -5.35 21.34 -12.50
CA SER A 148 -5.42 22.30 -11.39
C SER A 148 -6.66 22.10 -10.52
N GLN A 149 -7.84 21.93 -11.13
CA GLN A 149 -9.07 21.66 -10.38
C GLN A 149 -9.02 20.33 -9.62
N LEU A 150 -8.37 19.30 -10.19
CA LEU A 150 -8.19 18.05 -9.50
C LEU A 150 -7.25 18.22 -8.29
N PHE A 151 -6.13 18.91 -8.47
CA PHE A 151 -5.19 19.19 -7.39
C PHE A 151 -5.88 19.99 -6.27
N LEU A 152 -6.61 21.05 -6.61
CA LEU A 152 -7.42 21.79 -5.65
C LEU A 152 -8.41 20.89 -4.90
N SER A 153 -9.06 19.96 -5.59
CA SER A 153 -9.98 19.01 -4.93
C SER A 153 -9.26 18.09 -3.95
N ILE A 154 -8.05 17.64 -4.27
CA ILE A 154 -7.20 16.85 -3.35
C ILE A 154 -6.85 17.72 -2.13
N CYS A 155 -6.42 18.97 -2.32
CA CYS A 155 -6.12 19.87 -1.21
C CYS A 155 -7.35 20.08 -0.30
N VAL A 156 -8.54 20.26 -0.90
CA VAL A 156 -9.78 20.38 -0.14
C VAL A 156 -10.09 19.10 0.65
N THR A 157 -9.89 17.89 0.07
CA THR A 157 -10.10 16.65 0.83
C THR A 157 -9.15 16.51 2.00
N TRP A 158 -7.87 16.87 1.84
CA TRP A 158 -6.91 16.89 2.95
C TRP A 158 -7.30 17.90 4.04
N MET A 159 -7.70 19.10 3.66
CA MET A 159 -8.13 20.14 4.59
C MET A 159 -9.37 19.70 5.39
N LEU A 160 -10.40 19.19 4.72
CA LEU A 160 -11.62 18.71 5.39
C LEU A 160 -11.34 17.54 6.32
N SER A 161 -10.46 16.61 5.90
CA SER A 161 -10.05 15.46 6.72
C SER A 161 -9.25 15.90 7.95
N CYS A 162 -8.36 16.88 7.78
CA CYS A 162 -7.60 17.46 8.88
C CYS A 162 -8.52 18.14 9.91
N LEU A 163 -9.48 18.94 9.46
CA LEU A 163 -10.47 19.57 10.33
C LEU A 163 -11.33 18.55 11.07
N GLY A 164 -11.75 17.48 10.38
CA GLY A 164 -12.53 16.40 10.99
C GLY A 164 -11.75 15.60 12.04
N ALA A 165 -10.45 15.37 11.82
CA ALA A 165 -9.59 14.66 12.73
C ALA A 165 -9.03 15.52 13.87
N LEU A 166 -9.05 16.85 13.74
CA LEU A 166 -8.44 17.80 14.68
C LEU A 166 -8.88 17.62 16.15
N PRO A 167 -10.15 17.35 16.47
CA PRO A 167 -10.57 17.09 17.85
C PRO A 167 -9.82 15.93 18.50
N LEU A 168 -9.43 14.90 17.74
CA LEU A 168 -8.65 13.79 18.29
C LEU A 168 -7.24 14.24 18.69
N CYS A 169 -6.60 15.11 17.90
CA CYS A 169 -5.31 15.69 18.27
C CYS A 169 -5.38 16.54 19.54
N ILE A 170 -6.51 17.22 19.77
CA ILE A 170 -6.70 18.07 20.95
C ILE A 170 -6.99 17.25 22.20
N TYR A 171 -7.92 16.29 22.11
CA TYR A 171 -8.53 15.64 23.27
C TYR A 171 -7.89 14.31 23.64
N PHE A 172 -7.06 13.68 22.80
CA PHE A 172 -6.27 12.52 23.21
C PHE A 172 -5.13 12.93 24.14
N GLN A 173 -4.99 12.22 25.25
CA GLN A 173 -4.01 12.48 26.30
C GLN A 173 -3.48 11.17 26.87
N VAL A 174 -2.25 11.23 27.38
CA VAL A 174 -1.68 10.13 28.19
C VAL A 174 -2.09 10.36 29.63
N LYS A 175 -2.68 9.34 30.24
CA LYS A 175 -3.06 9.28 31.67
C LYS A 175 -2.30 8.16 32.34
N THR A 176 -1.92 8.40 33.59
CA THR A 176 -1.19 7.44 34.42
C THR A 176 -2.13 6.87 35.50
N PHE A 177 -2.11 5.58 35.65
CA PHE A 177 -2.89 4.84 36.66
C PHE A 177 -2.00 3.83 37.36
N THR A 178 -2.41 3.43 38.58
CA THR A 178 -1.79 2.31 39.26
C THR A 178 -2.64 1.07 39.06
N PHE A 179 -2.07 0.03 38.43
CA PHE A 179 -2.73 -1.25 38.21
C PHE A 179 -1.88 -2.37 38.79
N SER A 180 -2.43 -3.12 39.73
CA SER A 180 -1.71 -4.20 40.43
C SER A 180 -0.40 -3.76 41.12
N GLY A 181 -0.33 -2.50 41.57
CA GLY A 181 0.85 -1.92 42.21
C GLY A 181 1.90 -1.32 41.28
N GLU A 182 1.70 -1.40 39.98
CA GLU A 182 2.59 -0.81 39.00
C GLU A 182 1.95 0.43 38.33
N GLU A 183 2.77 1.42 37.97
CA GLU A 183 2.31 2.57 37.15
C GLU A 183 2.15 2.16 35.69
N VAL A 184 0.94 2.38 35.16
CA VAL A 184 0.62 2.14 33.76
C VAL A 184 0.15 3.42 33.10
N HIS A 185 0.59 3.65 31.87
CA HIS A 185 0.17 4.79 31.07
C HIS A 185 -0.79 4.32 29.99
N ILE A 186 -1.88 5.05 29.80
CA ILE A 186 -2.82 4.81 28.69
C ILE A 186 -2.97 6.05 27.81
N CYS A 187 -3.04 5.84 26.51
CA CYS A 187 -3.44 6.87 25.57
C CYS A 187 -4.95 6.79 25.39
N THR A 188 -5.67 7.79 25.93
CA THR A 188 -7.14 7.81 25.98
C THR A 188 -7.69 9.19 25.61
N ILE A 189 -9.00 9.26 25.31
CA ILE A 189 -9.65 10.50 24.92
C ILE A 189 -10.42 11.10 26.08
N LEU A 190 -10.24 12.41 26.29
CA LEU A 190 -10.95 13.22 27.27
C LEU A 190 -11.73 14.32 26.57
N TRP A 191 -13.01 14.12 26.42
CA TRP A 191 -13.89 15.14 25.89
C TRP A 191 -14.23 16.17 26.98
N PRO A 192 -14.29 17.48 26.65
CA PRO A 192 -14.63 18.53 27.62
C PRO A 192 -16.08 18.41 28.14
N THR A 193 -16.99 17.98 27.27
CA THR A 193 -18.39 17.74 27.59
C THR A 193 -18.93 16.56 26.78
N ARG A 194 -20.02 15.94 27.26
CA ARG A 194 -20.73 14.92 26.49
C ARG A 194 -21.24 15.45 25.14
N GLY A 195 -21.78 16.67 25.13
CA GLY A 195 -22.25 17.30 23.91
C GLY A 195 -21.18 17.40 22.83
N THR A 196 -19.92 17.65 23.22
CA THR A 196 -18.79 17.71 22.30
C THR A 196 -18.51 16.37 21.63
N SER A 197 -18.49 15.27 22.39
CA SER A 197 -18.24 13.93 21.84
C SER A 197 -19.33 13.49 20.88
N TRP A 198 -20.59 13.58 21.30
CA TRP A 198 -21.73 13.22 20.44
C TRP A 198 -21.82 14.09 19.20
N SER A 199 -21.63 15.41 19.32
CA SER A 199 -21.62 16.32 18.17
C SER A 199 -20.52 15.95 17.16
N TRP A 200 -19.31 15.63 17.64
CA TRP A 200 -18.22 15.21 16.77
C TRP A 200 -18.56 13.87 16.06
N LEU A 201 -19.09 12.86 16.78
CA LEU A 201 -19.50 11.60 16.21
C LEU A 201 -20.57 11.77 15.10
N VAL A 202 -21.57 12.63 15.34
CA VAL A 202 -22.61 12.93 14.33
C VAL A 202 -22.03 13.63 13.11
N VAL A 203 -21.16 14.64 13.28
CA VAL A 203 -20.53 15.37 12.18
C VAL A 203 -19.66 14.42 11.33
N ILE A 204 -18.87 13.55 11.98
CA ILE A 204 -18.03 12.57 11.27
C ILE A 204 -18.91 11.51 10.57
N PHE A 205 -19.96 11.02 11.22
CA PHE A 205 -20.89 10.07 10.61
C PHE A 205 -21.52 10.65 9.34
N LEU A 206 -22.05 11.87 9.42
CA LEU A 206 -22.68 12.53 8.27
C LEU A 206 -21.65 12.87 7.18
N GLY A 207 -20.55 13.51 7.56
CA GLY A 207 -19.56 14.05 6.62
C GLY A 207 -18.67 12.97 5.98
N MET A 208 -18.32 11.92 6.71
CA MET A 208 -17.36 10.92 6.25
C MET A 208 -18.00 9.56 5.88
N LEU A 209 -19.21 9.30 6.32
CA LEU A 209 -19.91 8.07 5.95
C LEU A 209 -21.12 8.35 5.04
N VAL A 210 -22.08 9.16 5.48
CA VAL A 210 -23.35 9.33 4.75
C VAL A 210 -23.16 10.08 3.43
N VAL A 211 -22.51 11.24 3.45
CA VAL A 211 -22.34 12.09 2.25
C VAL A 211 -21.48 11.38 1.20
N PRO A 212 -20.29 10.84 1.48
CA PRO A 212 -19.50 10.13 0.47
C PRO A 212 -20.19 8.88 -0.05
N SER A 213 -20.89 8.11 0.81
CA SER A 213 -21.66 6.93 0.40
C SER A 213 -22.76 7.28 -0.59
N THR A 214 -23.46 8.38 -0.35
CA THR A 214 -24.50 8.87 -1.24
C THR A 214 -23.90 9.26 -2.60
N VAL A 215 -22.81 10.03 -2.60
CA VAL A 215 -22.10 10.41 -3.84
C VAL A 215 -21.64 9.18 -4.61
N LEU A 216 -21.01 8.22 -3.94
CA LEU A 216 -20.56 6.96 -4.53
C LEU A 216 -21.71 6.18 -5.14
N THR A 217 -22.79 5.98 -4.38
CA THR A 217 -23.96 5.22 -4.81
C THR A 217 -24.61 5.85 -6.04
N LEU A 218 -24.83 7.17 -6.04
CA LEU A 218 -25.42 7.89 -7.17
C LEU A 218 -24.54 7.80 -8.42
N ASN A 219 -23.23 7.98 -8.29
CA ASN A 219 -22.31 7.90 -9.42
C ASN A 219 -22.23 6.48 -10.00
N TYR A 220 -22.12 5.44 -9.16
CA TYR A 220 -22.06 4.06 -9.66
C TYR A 220 -23.39 3.57 -10.23
N ARG A 221 -24.55 4.00 -9.70
CA ARG A 221 -25.85 3.75 -10.32
C ARG A 221 -25.93 4.37 -11.73
N ARG A 222 -25.46 5.61 -11.90
CA ARG A 222 -25.41 6.27 -13.22
C ARG A 222 -24.49 5.53 -14.19
N ILE A 223 -23.28 5.18 -13.75
CA ILE A 223 -22.30 4.43 -14.55
C ILE A 223 -22.87 3.07 -14.94
N TYR A 224 -23.48 2.35 -14.00
CA TYR A 224 -24.07 1.02 -14.24
C TYR A 224 -25.21 1.09 -15.26
N LYS A 225 -26.09 2.09 -15.15
CA LYS A 225 -27.18 2.29 -16.12
C LYS A 225 -26.63 2.47 -17.53
N VAL A 226 -25.67 3.37 -17.73
CA VAL A 226 -25.04 3.61 -19.04
C VAL A 226 -24.32 2.36 -19.55
N ALA A 227 -23.62 1.62 -18.69
CA ALA A 227 -22.95 0.38 -19.05
C ALA A 227 -23.93 -0.72 -19.48
N ARG A 228 -25.04 -0.87 -18.77
CA ARG A 228 -26.11 -1.81 -19.10
C ARG A 228 -26.75 -1.48 -20.44
N ASP A 229 -27.12 -0.22 -20.64
CA ASP A 229 -27.76 0.24 -21.87
C ASP A 229 -26.83 0.05 -23.08
N SER A 230 -25.54 0.32 -22.92
CA SER A 230 -24.53 0.07 -23.95
C SER A 230 -24.41 -1.42 -24.31
N ARG A 231 -24.47 -2.33 -23.32
CA ARG A 231 -24.44 -3.79 -23.56
C ARG A 231 -25.68 -4.29 -24.30
N ILE A 232 -26.87 -3.81 -23.93
CA ILE A 232 -28.13 -4.19 -24.57
C ILE A 232 -28.09 -3.80 -26.04
N ARG A 233 -27.63 -2.59 -26.36
CA ARG A 233 -27.49 -2.08 -27.73
C ARG A 233 -26.52 -2.90 -28.57
N VAL A 234 -25.35 -3.26 -28.03
CA VAL A 234 -24.39 -4.13 -28.71
C VAL A 234 -24.96 -5.51 -29.01
N ARG A 235 -25.77 -6.07 -28.09
CA ARG A 235 -26.42 -7.38 -28.29
C ARG A 235 -27.53 -7.36 -29.33
N GLN A 236 -28.16 -6.21 -29.55
CA GLN A 236 -29.26 -6.03 -30.51
C GLN A 236 -28.77 -5.67 -31.92
N ASN A 237 -27.45 -5.68 -32.19
CA ASN A 237 -26.83 -5.29 -33.45
C ASN A 237 -27.30 -3.94 -34.03
N VAL A 238 -27.73 -3.00 -33.17
CA VAL A 238 -28.15 -1.67 -33.59
C VAL A 238 -26.98 -0.89 -34.09
N GLU A 239 -26.98 -0.54 -35.39
CA GLU A 239 -25.90 0.24 -36.02
C GLU A 239 -25.65 1.56 -35.30
N PRO A 240 -24.37 1.92 -35.05
CA PRO A 240 -24.00 3.14 -34.31
C PRO A 240 -24.43 4.44 -34.98
N ALA A 241 -24.66 4.40 -36.35
CA ALA A 241 -24.95 5.57 -37.17
C ALA A 241 -26.39 6.13 -36.98
N ARG A 242 -27.31 5.37 -36.39
CA ARG A 242 -28.73 5.81 -36.23
C ARG A 242 -29.04 6.47 -34.90
N LEU A 243 -28.11 6.59 -33.98
CA LEU A 243 -28.37 7.17 -32.65
C LEU A 243 -27.36 8.28 -32.35
N ASN A 244 -27.83 9.52 -32.38
CA ASN A 244 -27.09 10.70 -31.93
C ASN A 244 -26.43 10.43 -30.56
N GLY A 245 -25.10 10.22 -30.54
CA GLY A 245 -24.29 10.24 -29.32
C GLY A 245 -24.35 9.00 -28.41
N GLY A 246 -24.67 7.81 -28.93
CA GLY A 246 -24.67 6.57 -28.13
C GLY A 246 -23.27 6.24 -27.58
N ILE A 247 -23.09 6.30 -26.26
CA ILE A 247 -21.82 6.00 -25.56
C ILE A 247 -21.56 4.51 -25.60
N ARG A 248 -20.45 4.11 -26.22
CA ARG A 248 -19.97 2.73 -26.22
C ARG A 248 -18.91 2.57 -25.11
N ILE A 249 -19.27 1.93 -24.01
CA ILE A 249 -18.33 1.62 -22.93
C ILE A 249 -17.45 0.45 -23.36
N SER A 250 -16.12 0.67 -23.35
CA SER A 250 -15.13 -0.37 -23.65
C SER A 250 -15.12 -1.43 -22.55
N PHE A 251 -14.78 -2.68 -22.87
CA PHE A 251 -14.54 -3.75 -21.89
C PHE A 251 -13.48 -3.37 -20.86
N LYS A 252 -12.49 -2.56 -21.23
CA LYS A 252 -11.45 -2.06 -20.32
C LYS A 252 -12.04 -1.11 -19.26
N GLU A 253 -12.92 -0.20 -19.67
CA GLU A 253 -13.60 0.74 -18.77
C GLU A 253 -14.54 0.01 -17.80
N PHE A 254 -15.30 -0.98 -18.29
CA PHE A 254 -16.15 -1.78 -17.43
C PHE A 254 -15.38 -2.56 -16.35
N ARG A 255 -14.22 -3.15 -16.72
CA ARG A 255 -13.35 -3.84 -15.76
C ARG A 255 -12.80 -2.88 -14.70
N LEU A 256 -12.43 -1.66 -15.11
CA LEU A 256 -11.96 -0.61 -14.20
C LEU A 256 -13.06 -0.19 -13.21
N VAL A 257 -14.29 0.02 -13.70
CA VAL A 257 -15.43 0.35 -12.84
C VAL A 257 -15.73 -0.76 -11.84
N LYS A 258 -15.70 -2.03 -12.27
CA LYS A 258 -15.87 -3.19 -11.37
C LYS A 258 -14.80 -3.20 -10.27
N MET A 259 -13.55 -2.95 -10.64
CA MET A 259 -12.45 -2.85 -9.66
C MET A 259 -12.72 -1.76 -8.62
N LEU A 260 -13.13 -0.58 -9.06
CA LEU A 260 -13.40 0.55 -8.15
C LEU A 260 -14.60 0.27 -7.23
N ILE A 261 -15.63 -0.44 -7.70
CA ILE A 261 -16.74 -0.87 -6.84
C ILE A 261 -16.23 -1.82 -5.75
N ILE A 262 -15.38 -2.77 -6.09
CA ILE A 262 -14.79 -3.70 -5.10
C ILE A 262 -13.95 -2.93 -4.08
N LEU A 263 -13.15 -1.95 -4.52
CA LEU A 263 -12.36 -1.08 -3.62
C LEU A 263 -13.25 -0.30 -2.64
N VAL A 264 -14.37 0.22 -3.11
CA VAL A 264 -15.33 0.94 -2.27
C VAL A 264 -16.01 0.00 -1.26
N ILE A 265 -16.42 -1.18 -1.72
CA ILE A 265 -17.03 -2.18 -0.83
C ILE A 265 -16.03 -2.61 0.25
N SER A 266 -14.78 -2.91 -0.12
CA SER A 266 -13.74 -3.29 0.83
C SER A 266 -13.47 -2.18 1.85
N LEU A 267 -13.43 -0.92 1.41
CA LEU A 267 -13.27 0.23 2.29
C LEU A 267 -14.38 0.27 3.35
N TYR A 268 -15.66 0.15 2.94
CA TYR A 268 -16.76 0.18 3.91
C TYR A 268 -16.76 -1.01 4.86
N ILE A 269 -16.47 -2.23 4.38
CA ILE A 269 -16.37 -3.42 5.24
C ILE A 269 -15.31 -3.21 6.33
N MET A 270 -14.22 -2.51 6.03
CA MET A 270 -13.12 -2.32 6.97
C MET A 270 -13.29 -1.09 7.88
N TRP A 271 -13.98 -0.04 7.42
CA TRP A 271 -14.14 1.20 8.18
C TRP A 271 -15.44 1.31 8.98
N VAL A 272 -16.56 0.72 8.51
CA VAL A 272 -17.84 0.78 9.25
C VAL A 272 -17.74 0.18 10.65
N PRO A 273 -17.05 -0.95 10.87
CA PRO A 273 -16.91 -1.51 12.22
C PRO A 273 -16.24 -0.56 13.22
N ILE A 274 -15.21 0.19 12.81
CA ILE A 274 -14.55 1.14 13.72
C ILE A 274 -15.45 2.35 14.05
N TYR A 275 -16.27 2.82 13.10
CA TYR A 275 -17.27 3.85 13.39
C TYR A 275 -18.29 3.37 14.40
N ILE A 276 -18.82 2.15 14.22
CA ILE A 276 -19.74 1.54 15.18
C ILE A 276 -19.07 1.44 16.55
N MET A 277 -17.81 1.00 16.58
CA MET A 277 -17.05 0.87 17.82
C MET A 277 -16.89 2.21 18.55
N LEU A 278 -16.63 3.32 17.84
CA LEU A 278 -16.51 4.64 18.47
C LEU A 278 -17.84 5.10 19.09
N TRP A 279 -18.97 4.82 18.44
CA TRP A 279 -20.30 5.09 19.01
C TRP A 279 -20.56 4.22 20.24
N LEU A 280 -20.19 2.94 20.22
CA LEU A 280 -20.34 2.03 21.35
C LEU A 280 -19.44 2.42 22.52
N ILE A 281 -18.20 2.87 22.29
CA ILE A 281 -17.30 3.36 23.34
C ILE A 281 -17.92 4.56 24.05
N GLU A 282 -18.49 5.51 23.29
CA GLU A 282 -19.10 6.69 23.89
C GLU A 282 -20.36 6.34 24.70
N ALA A 283 -21.22 5.44 24.18
CA ALA A 283 -22.39 4.94 24.89
C ALA A 283 -22.01 4.16 26.14
N ASP A 284 -21.02 3.25 26.06
CA ASP A 284 -20.54 2.46 27.19
C ASP A 284 -19.93 3.37 28.27
N ARG A 285 -19.13 4.37 27.88
CA ARG A 285 -18.57 5.37 28.77
C ARG A 285 -19.67 6.16 29.51
N GLU A 286 -20.74 6.50 28.83
CA GLU A 286 -21.87 7.18 29.43
C GLU A 286 -22.58 6.29 30.46
N LEU A 287 -22.85 5.03 30.14
CA LEU A 287 -23.45 4.06 31.03
C LEU A 287 -22.58 3.84 32.28
N VAL A 288 -21.28 3.68 32.10
CA VAL A 288 -20.33 3.49 33.22
C VAL A 288 -20.28 4.73 34.13
N ASN A 289 -20.05 5.92 33.53
CA ASN A 289 -19.77 7.13 34.33
C ASN A 289 -21.04 7.78 34.95
N VAL A 290 -22.21 7.59 34.34
CA VAL A 290 -23.46 8.23 34.76
C VAL A 290 -24.34 7.31 35.57
N TYR A 291 -24.47 6.05 35.11
CA TYR A 291 -25.40 5.08 35.68
C TYR A 291 -24.69 4.01 36.52
N ASN A 292 -23.36 4.09 36.62
CA ASN A 292 -22.52 3.16 37.37
C ASN A 292 -22.73 1.68 36.93
N TRP A 293 -22.96 1.48 35.65
CA TRP A 293 -23.13 0.15 35.05
C TRP A 293 -21.76 -0.50 34.80
N LYS A 294 -21.76 -1.85 34.78
CA LYS A 294 -20.56 -2.58 34.41
C LYS A 294 -20.26 -2.36 32.92
N PRO A 295 -18.98 -2.10 32.52
CA PRO A 295 -18.60 -1.97 31.15
C PRO A 295 -18.98 -3.21 30.33
N PHE A 296 -19.60 -3.04 29.18
CA PHE A 296 -19.92 -4.13 28.26
C PHE A 296 -18.90 -4.25 27.13
N LEU A 297 -18.16 -3.17 26.84
CA LEU A 297 -17.25 -3.13 25.72
C LEU A 297 -15.84 -3.57 26.12
N SER A 298 -15.22 -4.38 25.26
CA SER A 298 -13.87 -4.89 25.47
C SER A 298 -12.84 -4.15 24.63
N SER A 299 -11.73 -3.72 25.26
CA SER A 299 -10.56 -3.17 24.53
C SER A 299 -9.99 -4.16 23.52
N ARG A 300 -10.16 -5.45 23.76
CA ARG A 300 -9.81 -6.53 22.83
C ARG A 300 -10.63 -6.46 21.53
N ALA A 301 -11.93 -6.18 21.64
CA ALA A 301 -12.80 -5.98 20.48
C ALA A 301 -12.35 -4.77 19.66
N PHE A 302 -12.00 -3.66 20.32
CA PHE A 302 -11.46 -2.48 19.64
C PHE A 302 -10.16 -2.78 18.88
N LEU A 303 -9.24 -3.55 19.48
CA LEU A 303 -7.97 -3.93 18.85
C LEU A 303 -8.18 -4.76 17.57
N TRP A 304 -9.06 -5.76 17.60
CA TRP A 304 -9.39 -6.56 16.43
C TRP A 304 -10.07 -5.74 15.33
N VAL A 305 -11.01 -4.87 15.70
CA VAL A 305 -11.66 -3.95 14.76
C VAL A 305 -10.64 -2.99 14.16
N SER A 306 -9.72 -2.46 14.97
CA SER A 306 -8.61 -1.61 14.49
C SER A 306 -7.69 -2.36 13.54
N THR A 307 -7.37 -3.63 13.83
CA THR A 307 -6.57 -4.49 12.94
C THR A 307 -7.25 -4.71 11.59
N VAL A 308 -8.56 -4.95 11.58
CA VAL A 308 -9.35 -5.02 10.33
C VAL A 308 -9.26 -3.70 9.56
N THR A 309 -9.39 -2.57 10.25
CA THR A 309 -9.27 -1.24 9.64
C THR A 309 -7.87 -1.00 9.06
N LEU A 310 -6.81 -1.42 9.77
CA LEU A 310 -5.42 -1.32 9.29
C LEU A 310 -5.16 -2.16 8.03
N THR A 311 -5.88 -3.28 7.85
CA THR A 311 -5.78 -4.11 6.64
C THR A 311 -6.20 -3.36 5.37
N ASN A 312 -6.99 -2.28 5.48
CA ASN A 312 -7.39 -1.46 4.34
C ASN A 312 -6.18 -0.94 3.55
N SER A 313 -5.11 -0.56 4.21
CA SER A 313 -3.90 -0.05 3.54
C SER A 313 -3.18 -1.12 2.70
N ALA A 314 -3.30 -2.39 3.06
CA ALA A 314 -2.69 -3.50 2.32
C ALA A 314 -3.57 -3.99 1.16
N ILE A 315 -4.90 -3.79 1.23
CA ILE A 315 -5.82 -4.36 0.24
C ILE A 315 -5.78 -3.61 -1.10
N ASN A 316 -5.54 -2.29 -1.08
CA ASN A 316 -5.52 -1.44 -2.27
C ASN A 316 -4.49 -1.90 -3.32
N PRO A 317 -3.19 -2.08 -3.01
CA PRO A 317 -2.21 -2.56 -3.98
C PRO A 317 -2.49 -3.99 -4.45
N VAL A 318 -3.03 -4.86 -3.58
CA VAL A 318 -3.42 -6.23 -3.96
C VAL A 318 -4.53 -6.19 -5.01
N LEU A 319 -5.58 -5.40 -4.80
CA LEU A 319 -6.68 -5.25 -5.76
C LEU A 319 -6.21 -4.63 -7.08
N TYR A 320 -5.29 -3.65 -7.05
CA TYR A 320 -4.68 -3.11 -8.27
C TYR A 320 -3.89 -4.19 -9.02
N GLY A 321 -3.09 -5.00 -8.33
CA GLY A 321 -2.32 -6.09 -8.92
C GLY A 321 -3.18 -7.19 -9.54
N VAL A 322 -4.31 -7.53 -8.93
CA VAL A 322 -5.22 -8.58 -9.41
C VAL A 322 -6.16 -8.07 -10.51
N LEU A 323 -6.78 -6.92 -10.32
CA LEU A 323 -7.90 -6.46 -11.14
C LEU A 323 -7.49 -5.51 -12.26
N ASN A 324 -6.40 -4.75 -12.10
CA ASN A 324 -5.95 -3.78 -13.10
C ASN A 324 -4.80 -4.33 -13.95
N THR A 325 -5.05 -4.53 -15.26
CA THR A 325 -4.06 -5.08 -16.19
C THR A 325 -2.82 -4.20 -16.37
N GLN A 326 -2.95 -2.88 -16.24
CA GLN A 326 -1.83 -1.95 -16.36
C GLN A 326 -0.89 -2.08 -15.15
N PHE A 327 -1.44 -2.03 -13.93
CA PHE A 327 -0.67 -2.25 -12.71
C PHE A 327 -0.07 -3.66 -12.65
N ARG A 328 -0.83 -4.69 -13.05
CA ARG A 328 -0.31 -6.07 -13.09
C ARG A 328 0.91 -6.22 -14.01
N ARG A 329 0.92 -5.53 -15.17
CA ARG A 329 2.10 -5.49 -16.06
C ARG A 329 3.27 -4.76 -15.39
N GLY A 330 3.00 -3.64 -14.72
CA GLY A 330 3.99 -2.91 -13.93
C GLY A 330 4.58 -3.77 -12.82
N PHE A 331 3.76 -4.39 -11.97
CA PHE A 331 4.21 -5.31 -10.92
C PHE A 331 5.10 -6.42 -11.47
N LYS A 332 4.65 -7.13 -12.53
CA LYS A 332 5.46 -8.18 -13.16
C LYS A 332 6.82 -7.66 -13.62
N ARG A 333 6.86 -6.49 -14.25
CA ARG A 333 8.11 -5.88 -14.72
C ARG A 333 9.07 -5.59 -13.56
N TYR A 334 8.59 -4.97 -12.48
CA TYR A 334 9.42 -4.67 -11.31
C TYR A 334 9.94 -5.92 -10.61
N PHE A 335 9.07 -6.91 -10.38
CA PHE A 335 9.50 -8.17 -9.77
C PHE A 335 10.50 -8.95 -10.66
N CYS A 336 10.27 -9.00 -11.98
CA CYS A 336 11.24 -9.63 -12.90
C CYS A 336 12.59 -8.88 -12.91
N CYS A 337 12.59 -7.55 -12.85
CA CYS A 337 13.82 -6.77 -12.78
C CYS A 337 14.56 -6.98 -11.47
N LEU A 338 13.86 -7.04 -10.33
CA LEU A 338 14.46 -7.32 -9.02
C LEU A 338 15.08 -8.73 -8.94
N LEU A 339 14.35 -9.75 -9.45
CA LEU A 339 14.87 -11.12 -9.50
C LEU A 339 16.11 -11.24 -10.39
N ARG A 340 16.15 -10.49 -11.49
CA ARG A 340 17.30 -10.49 -12.39
C ARG A 340 18.50 -9.74 -11.80
N ALA A 341 18.28 -8.60 -11.15
CA ALA A 341 19.34 -7.88 -10.45
C ALA A 341 19.96 -8.70 -9.32
N ASN A 342 19.14 -9.47 -8.58
CA ASN A 342 19.65 -10.38 -7.55
C ASN A 342 20.40 -11.59 -8.15
N ALA A 343 19.98 -12.09 -9.32
CA ALA A 343 20.69 -13.16 -10.00
C ALA A 343 22.05 -12.66 -10.56
N ASP A 344 22.07 -11.44 -11.12
CA ASP A 344 23.29 -10.84 -11.66
C ASP A 344 24.30 -10.50 -10.52
N SER A 345 23.84 -10.05 -9.33
CA SER A 345 24.69 -9.84 -8.16
C SER A 345 25.21 -11.15 -7.56
N ALA A 346 24.42 -12.22 -7.55
CA ALA A 346 24.87 -13.53 -7.07
C ALA A 346 25.93 -14.15 -7.99
N THR A 347 25.84 -13.90 -9.31
CA THR A 347 26.87 -14.33 -10.27
C THR A 347 28.16 -13.52 -10.17
N ASP A 348 28.09 -12.25 -9.83
CA ASP A 348 29.28 -11.40 -9.57
C ASP A 348 30.00 -11.80 -8.27
N GLU A 349 29.25 -12.13 -7.21
CA GLU A 349 29.87 -12.62 -5.95
C GLU A 349 30.56 -13.99 -6.14
N THR A 350 30.01 -14.88 -6.95
CA THR A 350 30.66 -16.16 -7.28
C THR A 350 31.90 -15.95 -8.16
N ALA A 351 31.86 -15.03 -9.12
CA ALA A 351 33.01 -14.72 -9.97
C ALA A 351 34.16 -14.06 -9.20
N THR A 352 33.86 -13.21 -8.22
CA THR A 352 34.87 -12.60 -7.35
C THR A 352 35.47 -13.57 -6.34
N ASN A 353 34.71 -14.56 -5.87
CA ASN A 353 35.22 -15.63 -5.03
C ASN A 353 36.13 -16.59 -5.81
N ASP A 354 35.76 -16.97 -7.03
CA ASP A 354 36.61 -17.80 -7.88
C ASP A 354 37.93 -17.11 -8.24
N GLN A 355 37.94 -15.80 -8.52
CA GLN A 355 39.18 -15.02 -8.74
C GLN A 355 40.07 -14.89 -7.49
N ASN A 356 39.46 -14.86 -6.31
CA ASN A 356 40.22 -14.84 -5.06
C ASN A 356 40.81 -16.22 -4.76
N ASP A 357 40.11 -17.33 -5.01
CA ASP A 357 40.63 -18.68 -4.85
C ASP A 357 41.76 -18.99 -5.86
N GLU A 358 41.68 -18.52 -7.11
CA GLU A 358 42.77 -18.62 -8.07
C GLU A 358 44.02 -17.81 -7.64
N ARG A 359 43.83 -16.62 -7.06
CA ARG A 359 44.99 -15.84 -6.52
C ARG A 359 45.65 -16.54 -5.34
N TYR A 360 44.89 -17.10 -4.42
CA TYR A 360 45.48 -17.87 -3.30
C TYR A 360 46.06 -19.20 -3.73
N GLY A 361 45.61 -19.80 -4.82
CA GLY A 361 46.16 -21.00 -5.43
C GLY A 361 47.51 -20.74 -6.11
N VAL A 362 47.68 -19.58 -6.77
CA VAL A 362 48.94 -19.19 -7.44
C VAL A 362 50.00 -18.78 -6.42
N GLU A 363 49.67 -18.12 -5.32
CA GLU A 363 50.65 -17.80 -4.25
C GLU A 363 51.18 -19.03 -3.51
N ARG A 364 50.39 -20.13 -3.41
CA ARG A 364 50.85 -21.40 -2.83
C ARG A 364 51.78 -22.18 -3.75
N GLN A 365 51.77 -21.98 -5.06
CA GLN A 365 52.70 -22.63 -6.01
C GLN A 365 54.02 -21.86 -6.19
N GLN A 366 54.09 -20.59 -5.88
CA GLN A 366 55.32 -19.79 -5.96
C GLN A 366 56.18 -19.80 -4.67
N GLY A 367 55.65 -20.36 -3.57
CA GLY A 367 56.37 -20.44 -2.28
C GLY A 367 57.11 -21.77 -2.05
N GLY A 368 57.24 -22.67 -3.05
CA GLY A 368 57.73 -24.01 -2.87
C GLY A 368 58.94 -24.46 -3.71
N VAL A 369 59.74 -23.52 -4.24
CA VAL A 369 60.96 -23.90 -5.00
C VAL A 369 62.19 -23.03 -4.54
N ASP A 370 62.76 -23.41 -3.42
CA ASP A 370 64.18 -23.15 -3.14
C ASP A 370 64.75 -24.35 -2.40
N GLY A 371 65.65 -25.09 -3.08
CA GLY A 371 66.55 -26.05 -2.45
C GLY A 371 66.64 -27.41 -3.15
N ALA A 372 67.46 -27.53 -4.17
CA ALA A 372 68.55 -28.53 -4.22
C ALA A 372 69.20 -28.60 -5.60
N VAL A 373 70.46 -28.47 -5.55
CA VAL A 373 71.49 -28.50 -6.58
C VAL A 373 71.81 -29.95 -7.01
N THR A 374 72.19 -30.12 -8.28
CA THR A 374 73.28 -30.88 -8.91
C THR A 374 72.87 -31.90 -9.98
N ALA A 375 73.61 -31.69 -11.08
CA ALA A 375 74.35 -32.63 -11.96
C ALA A 375 73.63 -33.40 -13.07
N GLY A 376 74.07 -33.08 -14.28
CA GLY A 376 74.62 -34.08 -15.24
C GLY A 376 73.80 -34.39 -16.47
N GLY A 377 74.07 -33.70 -17.61
CA GLY A 377 74.40 -34.16 -18.92
C GLY A 377 73.52 -35.17 -19.67
N PRO A 378 73.76 -35.40 -20.94
CA PRO A 378 73.33 -34.59 -22.08
C PRO A 378 72.32 -35.33 -22.99
N ALA A 379 71.89 -34.59 -24.06
CA ALA A 379 70.96 -35.00 -25.10
C ALA A 379 71.33 -36.27 -25.88
N PRO A 380 70.43 -36.87 -26.65
CA PRO A 380 70.40 -36.60 -28.07
C PRO A 380 68.98 -36.48 -28.67
N ASP A 381 68.91 -35.65 -29.59
CA ASP A 381 68.50 -35.53 -31.00
C ASP A 381 67.74 -36.72 -31.65
N PHE A 382 66.74 -36.39 -32.46
CA PHE A 382 66.24 -36.96 -33.70
C PHE A 382 64.78 -36.52 -33.90
N GLY A 383 64.48 -35.68 -34.86
CA GLY A 383 64.27 -35.94 -36.29
C GLY A 383 62.77 -35.98 -36.56
N GLY A 384 62.22 -35.04 -37.18
CA GLY A 384 61.99 -34.77 -38.57
C GLY A 384 60.65 -35.17 -39.12
N HIS A 385 60.16 -34.33 -39.97
CA HIS A 385 59.14 -34.45 -41.06
C HIS A 385 57.86 -33.63 -40.83
N GLU A 386 57.79 -32.45 -41.50
CA GLU A 386 57.33 -32.19 -42.86
C GLU A 386 55.87 -32.61 -43.10
N GLY A 387 55.07 -31.63 -43.42
CA GLY A 387 54.38 -31.57 -44.69
C GLY A 387 52.98 -31.02 -44.63
N VAL A 388 52.80 -29.93 -45.27
CA VAL A 388 52.02 -29.60 -46.42
C VAL A 388 50.68 -28.85 -46.16
N ARG A 389 50.69 -27.62 -46.55
CA ARG A 389 49.56 -26.87 -47.12
C ARG A 389 49.36 -27.31 -48.61
N PRO A 390 48.16 -27.14 -49.25
CA PRO A 390 47.87 -25.90 -49.97
C PRO A 390 46.36 -25.58 -49.99
N ALA A 391 46.02 -24.41 -50.25
CA ALA A 391 45.95 -23.46 -51.32
C ALA A 391 44.51 -23.03 -51.67
N ALA A 392 44.39 -21.79 -51.82
CA ALA A 392 43.26 -20.95 -52.24
C ALA A 392 42.64 -21.32 -53.59
N THR A 393 41.37 -20.91 -53.77
CA THR A 393 40.90 -20.53 -55.11
C THR A 393 39.91 -19.38 -55.03
N THR A 394 40.32 -18.27 -55.58
CA THR A 394 39.61 -17.04 -55.93
C THR A 394 38.90 -17.24 -57.26
N ILE A 395 37.64 -16.87 -57.44
CA ILE A 395 37.13 -16.37 -58.72
C ILE A 395 36.18 -15.21 -58.51
N ALA A 396 36.37 -14.20 -59.37
CA ALA A 396 35.85 -12.85 -59.36
C ALA A 396 34.66 -12.66 -60.31
N ARG A 397 33.97 -11.53 -60.10
CA ARG A 397 33.28 -10.61 -61.03
C ARG A 397 31.96 -11.03 -61.67
N SER A 398 30.89 -10.21 -61.45
CA SER A 398 30.55 -9.09 -62.39
C SER A 398 29.35 -8.28 -61.86
N SER A 399 29.50 -7.02 -61.87
CA SER A 399 28.72 -5.83 -62.21
C SER A 399 27.25 -5.98 -62.52
N GLY A 400 26.45 -5.06 -61.95
CA GLY A 400 25.19 -4.59 -62.54
C GLY A 400 24.20 -4.07 -61.53
N GLY A 401 24.10 -2.85 -61.39
CA GLY A 401 23.18 -1.75 -61.18
C GLY A 401 21.78 -2.02 -60.59
N ASP A 402 21.51 -1.10 -59.79
CA ASP A 402 20.34 -0.22 -59.63
C ASP A 402 19.37 -0.45 -58.49
N ARG A 403 19.30 0.55 -57.68
CA ARG A 403 18.23 1.17 -56.88
C ARG A 403 17.07 0.30 -56.35
N GLY A 404 16.92 0.29 -55.05
CA GLY A 404 15.67 -0.10 -54.39
C GLY A 404 15.79 -0.07 -52.86
N ASN A 405 15.29 0.99 -52.22
CA ASN A 405 15.06 1.12 -50.80
C ASN A 405 14.31 -0.10 -50.26
N GLY A 406 14.93 -0.82 -49.33
CA GLY A 406 14.29 -1.88 -48.57
C GLY A 406 15.08 -2.14 -47.30
N ALA A 407 14.73 -1.46 -46.23
CA ALA A 407 15.27 -1.71 -44.90
C ALA A 407 14.88 -3.09 -44.43
N LEU A 408 15.84 -3.98 -44.30
CA LEU A 408 15.72 -5.24 -43.58
C LEU A 408 15.59 -4.97 -42.06
N PRO A 409 14.67 -5.60 -41.35
CA PRO A 409 14.62 -5.49 -39.91
C PRO A 409 15.74 -6.35 -39.30
N SER A 410 16.74 -5.70 -38.75
CA SER A 410 17.69 -6.32 -37.85
C SER A 410 16.92 -6.93 -36.66
N SER A 411 17.05 -8.23 -36.46
CA SER A 411 16.63 -8.96 -35.29
C SER A 411 17.41 -8.48 -34.06
N HIS A 412 17.04 -7.33 -33.51
CA HIS A 412 17.40 -6.99 -32.13
C HIS A 412 16.53 -7.83 -31.21
N ARG A 413 17.08 -8.92 -30.66
CA ARG A 413 16.65 -9.45 -29.39
C ARG A 413 16.62 -8.29 -28.43
N GLY A 414 15.43 -7.83 -28.10
CA GLY A 414 15.21 -6.70 -27.20
C GLY A 414 15.74 -7.06 -25.82
N ALA A 415 16.94 -6.63 -25.53
CA ALA A 415 17.40 -6.44 -24.17
C ALA A 415 16.42 -5.47 -23.52
N ILE A 416 15.56 -5.97 -22.64
CA ILE A 416 14.69 -5.14 -21.80
C ILE A 416 15.63 -4.44 -20.84
N SER A 417 16.05 -3.22 -21.20
CA SER A 417 16.81 -2.34 -20.32
C SER A 417 15.95 -2.05 -19.09
N CYS A 418 16.33 -2.56 -17.94
CA CYS A 418 15.86 -2.14 -16.62
C CYS A 418 16.46 -0.76 -16.34
N ARG A 419 15.98 0.30 -17.02
CA ARG A 419 16.25 1.68 -16.57
C ARG A 419 15.20 2.07 -15.55
N LEU A 420 15.65 2.37 -14.34
CA LEU A 420 14.91 3.06 -13.29
C LEU A 420 14.49 4.44 -13.78
#